data_c0d3aa686ba05ca470839da598f76601
#
_entry.id   c0d3aa686ba05ca470839da598f76601
#
_cell.length_a   1.000
_cell.length_b   1.000
_cell.length_c   1.000
_cell.angle_alpha   90.00
_cell.angle_beta   90.00
_cell.angle_gamma   90.00
#
_symmetry.space_group_name_H-M   'P 1'
#
loop_
_entity.id
_entity.type
_entity.pdbx_description
1 polymer ?
#
loop_
_entity_poly.entity_id
_entity_poly.type
_entity_poly.pdbx_seq_one_letter_code
_entity_poly.pdbx_strand_id
1 'polypeptide(L)'
;MIAGRESAAKAPLTEAVLAALTHTAGKCSPSVVAVPCGDHILRQGSRLNEVFIVRTGRLRVVMVSRSGWEVACSECRPGDCFGALGPSPGRSVAASVVAMENSVVWRMKACEFHTLATLSPAVAMAALSQMAERLELAFQQCFETTALSVRARIANSLLRSARLEDGRYVIDPVPTHADLALRIGSKREVVSRELARMHELGIIARCRPRIIVTQPSRLAALTEFPEGMIP
;
A
#
# COMPACT_ATOMS: atom_id res chain seq x y z
N MET A 1 -4.55 -22.06 -6.00
CA MET A 1 -5.42 -21.53 -4.92
C MET A 1 -5.14 -20.03 -4.83
N ILE A 2 -5.94 -19.22 -5.56
CA ILE A 2 -5.79 -17.75 -5.58
C ILE A 2 -6.73 -17.23 -4.49
N ALA A 3 -6.27 -17.25 -3.25
CA ALA A 3 -6.97 -16.59 -2.15
C ALA A 3 -6.48 -15.15 -2.12
N GLY A 4 -7.36 -14.20 -2.49
CA GLY A 4 -7.15 -12.81 -2.14
C GLY A 4 -6.88 -12.74 -0.64
N ARG A 5 -5.69 -12.29 -0.24
CA ARG A 5 -5.44 -11.95 1.15
C ARG A 5 -6.43 -10.84 1.52
N GLU A 6 -7.59 -11.20 2.05
CA GLU A 6 -8.28 -10.33 2.96
C GLU A 6 -7.25 -9.93 4.00
N SER A 7 -7.02 -8.63 4.13
CA SER A 7 -6.21 -8.06 5.20
C SER A 7 -6.87 -8.41 6.54
N ALA A 8 -6.66 -9.66 6.96
CA ALA A 8 -7.06 -10.12 8.27
C ALA A 8 -6.21 -9.35 9.29
N ALA A 9 -6.89 -8.56 10.11
CA ALA A 9 -6.46 -8.05 11.40
C ALA A 9 -5.19 -7.16 11.43
N LYS A 10 -5.22 -5.99 10.77
CA LYS A 10 -4.31 -4.88 11.12
C LYS A 10 -4.81 -4.02 12.29
N ALA A 11 -5.74 -4.55 13.08
CA ALA A 11 -6.16 -3.99 14.35
C ALA A 11 -5.06 -3.89 15.43
N PRO A 12 -4.00 -4.74 15.46
CA PRO A 12 -3.16 -4.84 16.66
C PRO A 12 -2.42 -3.55 17.02
N LEU A 13 -1.97 -2.72 16.06
CA LEU A 13 -1.25 -1.49 16.44
C LEU A 13 -2.18 -0.42 16.99
N THR A 14 -3.32 -0.19 16.35
CA THR A 14 -4.30 0.78 16.83
C THR A 14 -4.81 0.41 18.22
N GLU A 15 -5.13 -0.87 18.44
CA GLU A 15 -5.58 -1.38 19.73
C GLU A 15 -4.48 -1.33 20.78
N ALA A 16 -3.25 -1.71 20.43
CA ALA A 16 -2.10 -1.64 21.31
C ALA A 16 -1.82 -0.18 21.74
N VAL A 17 -1.90 0.78 20.82
CA VAL A 17 -1.73 2.20 21.12
C VAL A 17 -2.87 2.71 22.00
N LEU A 18 -4.13 2.36 21.72
CA LEU A 18 -5.26 2.71 22.57
C LEU A 18 -5.09 2.19 23.99
N ALA A 19 -4.75 0.90 24.15
CA ALA A 19 -4.50 0.31 25.45
C ALA A 19 -3.33 0.96 26.19
N ALA A 20 -2.23 1.28 25.47
CA ALA A 20 -1.10 1.98 26.06
C ALA A 20 -1.43 3.40 26.52
N LEU A 21 -2.26 4.14 25.78
CA LEU A 21 -2.69 5.49 26.10
C LEU A 21 -3.44 5.55 27.43
N THR A 22 -4.22 4.52 27.80
CA THR A 22 -4.93 4.45 29.08
C THR A 22 -3.97 4.44 30.28
N HIS A 23 -2.74 3.96 30.10
CA HIS A 23 -1.73 3.85 31.14
C HIS A 23 -0.77 5.04 31.21
N THR A 24 -0.85 5.99 30.27
CA THR A 24 0.11 7.13 30.22
C THR A 24 -0.35 8.38 30.95
N ALA A 25 -1.46 8.33 31.67
CA ALA A 25 -1.99 9.44 32.48
C ALA A 25 -2.02 10.80 31.74
N GLY A 26 -2.36 10.79 30.47
CA GLY A 26 -2.48 12.01 29.63
C GLY A 26 -1.16 12.57 29.09
N LYS A 27 -0.02 11.92 29.33
CA LYS A 27 1.29 12.36 28.80
C LYS A 27 1.45 12.18 27.29
N CYS A 28 0.65 11.32 26.69
CA CYS A 28 0.60 11.10 25.25
C CYS A 28 -0.86 11.26 24.80
N SER A 29 -1.10 12.18 23.88
CA SER A 29 -2.45 12.44 23.38
C SER A 29 -2.39 12.66 21.87
N PRO A 30 -2.70 11.64 21.07
CA PRO A 30 -2.73 11.81 19.63
C PRO A 30 -3.84 12.80 19.22
N SER A 31 -3.51 13.73 18.33
CA SER A 31 -4.51 14.58 17.68
C SER A 31 -5.15 13.85 16.51
N VAL A 32 -6.44 14.12 16.29
CA VAL A 32 -7.19 13.61 15.13
C VAL A 32 -7.03 14.61 13.99
N VAL A 33 -6.61 14.15 12.82
CA VAL A 33 -6.44 14.96 11.62
C VAL A 33 -7.30 14.39 10.50
N ALA A 34 -8.21 15.20 9.97
CA ALA A 34 -8.94 14.89 8.74
C ALA A 34 -8.06 15.31 7.55
N VAL A 35 -7.96 14.42 6.56
CA VAL A 35 -7.16 14.61 5.35
C VAL A 35 -8.08 14.41 4.15
N PRO A 36 -8.48 15.49 3.46
CA PRO A 36 -9.28 15.40 2.24
C PRO A 36 -8.60 14.59 1.14
N CYS A 37 -9.40 14.02 0.25
CA CYS A 37 -8.90 13.33 -0.94
C CYS A 37 -7.99 14.25 -1.77
N GLY A 38 -6.80 13.76 -2.14
CA GLY A 38 -5.78 14.51 -2.88
C GLY A 38 -4.81 15.31 -2.02
N ASP A 39 -5.09 15.50 -0.73
CA ASP A 39 -4.20 16.26 0.14
C ASP A 39 -2.98 15.46 0.59
N HIS A 40 -1.87 16.17 0.76
CA HIS A 40 -0.62 15.62 1.27
C HIS A 40 -0.57 15.74 2.79
N ILE A 41 -0.37 14.62 3.48
CA ILE A 41 -0.07 14.63 4.92
C ILE A 41 1.43 14.74 5.21
N LEU A 42 2.24 14.18 4.32
CA LEU A 42 3.69 14.33 4.31
C LEU A 42 4.16 14.69 2.90
N ARG A 43 5.18 15.54 2.81
CA ARG A 43 5.83 15.89 1.54
C ARG A 43 7.26 15.40 1.51
N GLN A 44 7.67 14.78 0.43
CA GLN A 44 9.05 14.35 0.21
C GLN A 44 10.02 15.52 0.43
N GLY A 45 11.09 15.29 1.18
CA GLY A 45 12.10 16.29 1.52
C GLY A 45 11.76 17.13 2.76
N SER A 46 10.53 17.12 3.26
CA SER A 46 10.20 17.83 4.52
C SER A 46 10.84 17.16 5.75
N ARG A 47 10.93 17.87 6.85
CA ARG A 47 11.41 17.31 8.13
C ARG A 47 10.33 16.42 8.75
N LEU A 48 10.75 15.31 9.31
CA LEU A 48 9.89 14.31 9.91
C LEU A 48 10.11 14.23 11.41
N ASN A 49 9.11 14.63 12.19
CA ASN A 49 9.12 14.59 13.65
C ASN A 49 7.83 13.99 14.24
N GLU A 50 6.97 13.46 13.39
CA GLU A 50 5.65 12.97 13.78
C GLU A 50 5.42 11.54 13.28
N VAL A 51 4.59 10.81 14.02
CA VAL A 51 4.07 9.49 13.67
C VAL A 51 2.59 9.62 13.42
N PHE A 52 2.12 8.95 12.39
CA PHE A 52 0.74 8.90 11.96
C PHE A 52 0.21 7.47 11.99
N ILE A 53 -1.04 7.29 12.40
CA ILE A 53 -1.75 6.01 12.37
C ILE A 53 -3.07 6.23 11.61
N VAL A 54 -3.30 5.47 10.55
CA VAL A 54 -4.53 5.58 9.75
C VAL A 54 -5.70 5.03 10.56
N ARG A 55 -6.76 5.83 10.69
CA ARG A 55 -8.02 5.43 11.36
C ARG A 55 -9.07 5.00 10.35
N THR A 56 -9.25 5.81 9.33
CA THR A 56 -10.17 5.54 8.22
C THR A 56 -9.59 6.05 6.92
N GLY A 57 -10.06 5.52 5.82
CA GLY A 57 -9.61 5.93 4.50
C GLY A 57 -8.36 5.19 4.03
N ARG A 58 -7.74 5.72 2.99
CA ARG A 58 -6.61 5.10 2.29
C ARG A 58 -5.63 6.14 1.82
N LEU A 59 -4.36 5.96 2.15
CA LEU A 59 -3.27 6.86 1.77
C LEU A 59 -2.30 6.12 0.85
N ARG A 60 -1.64 6.86 -0.02
CA ARG A 60 -0.61 6.35 -0.94
C ARG A 60 0.73 6.98 -0.62
N VAL A 61 1.77 6.17 -0.54
CA VAL A 61 3.16 6.61 -0.41
C VAL A 61 3.75 6.71 -1.81
N VAL A 62 4.18 7.92 -2.19
CA VAL A 62 4.68 8.24 -3.54
C VAL A 62 6.06 8.86 -3.47
N MET A 63 6.99 8.34 -4.25
CA MET A 63 8.27 8.97 -4.50
C MET A 63 8.26 9.66 -5.86
N VAL A 64 8.83 10.88 -5.89
CA VAL A 64 8.93 11.68 -7.11
C VAL A 64 10.41 11.91 -7.42
N SER A 65 10.83 11.57 -8.63
CA SER A 65 12.19 11.85 -9.10
C SER A 65 12.35 13.35 -9.47
N ARG A 66 13.59 13.79 -9.65
CA ARG A 66 13.88 15.16 -10.12
C ARG A 66 13.28 15.46 -11.50
N SER A 67 13.06 14.46 -12.33
CA SER A 67 12.41 14.58 -13.64
C SER A 67 10.87 14.57 -13.58
N GLY A 68 10.29 14.53 -12.37
CA GLY A 68 8.83 14.46 -12.19
C GLY A 68 8.25 13.05 -12.35
N TRP A 69 9.09 12.01 -12.48
CA TRP A 69 8.60 10.64 -12.54
C TRP A 69 8.11 10.19 -11.16
N GLU A 70 6.88 9.73 -11.08
CA GLU A 70 6.24 9.28 -9.85
C GLU A 70 6.14 7.76 -9.78
N VAL A 71 6.41 7.20 -8.60
CA VAL A 71 6.24 5.78 -8.30
C VAL A 71 5.49 5.61 -6.98
N ALA A 72 4.43 4.81 -7.00
CA ALA A 72 3.75 4.40 -5.77
C ALA A 72 4.56 3.29 -5.09
N CYS A 73 5.10 3.59 -3.91
CA CYS A 73 5.90 2.65 -3.14
C CYS A 73 5.03 1.71 -2.28
N SER A 74 3.94 2.23 -1.72
CA SER A 74 3.00 1.46 -0.89
C SER A 74 1.68 2.19 -0.70
N GLU A 75 0.71 1.51 -0.11
CA GLU A 75 -0.54 2.10 0.40
C GLU A 75 -0.61 1.90 1.91
N CYS A 76 -1.16 2.88 2.62
CA CYS A 76 -1.48 2.80 4.04
C CYS A 76 -2.99 2.72 4.20
N ARG A 77 -3.44 1.77 5.01
CA ARG A 77 -4.85 1.45 5.30
C ARG A 77 -5.13 1.59 6.79
N PRO A 78 -6.39 1.52 7.26
CA PRO A 78 -6.70 1.56 8.68
C PRO A 78 -5.85 0.56 9.48
N GLY A 79 -5.24 1.04 10.56
CA GLY A 79 -4.29 0.29 11.39
C GLY A 79 -2.82 0.44 10.98
N ASP A 80 -2.51 0.97 9.80
CA ASP A 80 -1.13 1.22 9.38
C ASP A 80 -0.56 2.47 10.06
N CYS A 81 0.73 2.41 10.44
CA CYS A 81 1.47 3.55 10.92
C CYS A 81 2.55 3.97 9.91
N PHE A 82 2.88 5.24 9.89
CA PHE A 82 3.95 5.81 9.07
C PHE A 82 4.52 7.06 9.73
N GLY A 83 5.64 7.55 9.22
CA GLY A 83 6.30 8.72 9.78
C GLY A 83 7.61 8.39 10.49
N ALA A 84 7.94 9.13 11.54
CA ALA A 84 9.19 9.01 12.30
C ALA A 84 9.17 7.85 13.31
N LEU A 85 9.05 6.62 12.83
CA LEU A 85 8.96 5.42 13.67
C LEU A 85 10.31 5.05 14.31
N GLY A 86 11.42 5.37 13.66
CA GLY A 86 12.76 5.09 14.17
C GLY A 86 13.31 6.19 15.09
N PRO A 87 14.39 5.90 15.85
CA PRO A 87 14.96 6.80 16.87
C PRO A 87 15.77 7.97 16.29
N SER A 88 15.78 8.17 14.98
CA SER A 88 16.57 9.23 14.33
C SER A 88 15.72 10.47 14.06
N PRO A 89 15.66 11.45 14.97
CA PRO A 89 14.87 12.66 14.79
C PRO A 89 15.43 13.53 13.64
N GLY A 90 14.54 14.26 12.96
CA GLY A 90 14.93 15.27 11.98
C GLY A 90 15.40 14.75 10.62
N ARG A 91 15.22 13.46 10.30
CA ARG A 91 15.45 12.96 8.94
C ARG A 91 14.45 13.59 7.97
N SER A 92 14.90 13.83 6.75
CA SER A 92 13.96 14.24 5.71
C SER A 92 13.07 13.06 5.28
N VAL A 93 11.83 13.37 4.94
CA VAL A 93 10.85 12.43 4.42
C VAL A 93 11.31 11.92 3.07
N ALA A 94 11.45 10.60 2.93
CA ALA A 94 11.90 9.99 1.67
C ALA A 94 10.80 9.99 0.59
N ALA A 95 9.53 9.99 0.99
CA ALA A 95 8.39 9.88 0.09
C ALA A 95 7.22 10.75 0.58
N SER A 96 6.42 11.27 -0.34
CA SER A 96 5.16 11.94 -0.01
C SER A 96 4.09 10.92 0.39
N VAL A 97 3.17 11.33 1.27
CA VAL A 97 1.97 10.55 1.61
C VAL A 97 0.73 11.36 1.26
N VAL A 98 -0.10 10.83 0.36
CA VAL A 98 -1.26 11.50 -0.24
C VAL A 98 -2.54 10.72 0.06
N ALA A 99 -3.61 11.40 0.41
CA ALA A 99 -4.92 10.78 0.61
C ALA A 99 -5.55 10.38 -0.73
N MET A 100 -5.94 9.11 -0.87
CA MET A 100 -6.64 8.60 -2.05
C MET A 100 -8.16 8.78 -1.94
N GLU A 101 -8.64 8.97 -0.74
CA GLU A 101 -10.03 9.26 -0.36
C GLU A 101 -10.02 10.06 0.92
N ASN A 102 -11.16 10.63 1.32
CA ASN A 102 -11.27 11.34 2.59
C ASN A 102 -10.85 10.40 3.73
N SER A 103 -9.82 10.77 4.43
CA SER A 103 -9.13 9.92 5.41
C SER A 103 -9.05 10.61 6.77
N VAL A 104 -8.95 9.82 7.82
CA VAL A 104 -8.70 10.30 9.18
C VAL A 104 -7.49 9.58 9.73
N VAL A 105 -6.56 10.34 10.29
CA VAL A 105 -5.36 9.80 10.92
C VAL A 105 -5.21 10.32 12.35
N TRP A 106 -4.61 9.52 13.21
CA TRP A 106 -4.01 10.01 14.43
C TRP A 106 -2.62 10.54 14.14
N ARG A 107 -2.30 11.66 14.76
CA ARG A 107 -0.99 12.30 14.67
C ARG A 107 -0.45 12.50 16.09
N MET A 108 0.78 12.06 16.32
CA MET A 108 1.51 12.27 17.58
C MET A 108 2.97 12.61 17.31
N LYS A 109 3.65 13.24 18.28
CA LYS A 109 5.08 13.48 18.18
C LYS A 109 5.84 12.14 18.21
N ALA A 110 6.98 12.08 17.50
CA ALA A 110 7.81 10.88 17.49
C ALA A 110 8.26 10.47 18.90
N CYS A 111 8.61 11.44 19.76
CA CYS A 111 9.00 11.16 21.16
C CYS A 111 7.85 10.55 21.98
N GLU A 112 6.61 10.95 21.74
CA GLU A 112 5.43 10.36 22.41
C GLU A 112 5.23 8.91 21.96
N PHE A 113 5.34 8.66 20.64
CA PHE A 113 5.25 7.29 20.11
C PHE A 113 6.37 6.39 20.65
N HIS A 114 7.61 6.88 20.71
CA HIS A 114 8.74 6.14 21.27
C HIS A 114 8.54 5.85 22.76
N THR A 115 7.99 6.79 23.52
CA THR A 115 7.63 6.57 24.93
C THR A 115 6.59 5.45 25.05
N LEU A 116 5.52 5.47 24.22
CA LEU A 116 4.51 4.42 24.19
C LEU A 116 5.12 3.06 23.85
N ALA A 117 5.99 3.00 22.83
CA ALA A 117 6.66 1.78 22.39
C ALA A 117 7.61 1.22 23.48
N THR A 118 8.23 2.10 24.28
CA THR A 118 9.10 1.70 25.39
C THR A 118 8.27 1.15 26.57
N LEU A 119 7.14 1.77 26.86
CA LEU A 119 6.27 1.37 27.99
C LEU A 119 5.38 0.19 27.65
N SER A 120 5.07 -0.05 26.38
CA SER A 120 4.19 -1.13 25.92
C SER A 120 4.89 -1.99 24.85
N PRO A 121 5.38 -3.18 25.24
CA PRO A 121 5.94 -4.13 24.26
C PRO A 121 4.97 -4.47 23.12
N ALA A 122 3.66 -4.44 23.37
CA ALA A 122 2.64 -4.69 22.34
C ALA A 122 2.68 -3.63 21.23
N VAL A 123 2.88 -2.35 21.57
CA VAL A 123 3.03 -1.26 20.59
C VAL A 123 4.31 -1.46 19.77
N ALA A 124 5.43 -1.77 20.44
CA ALA A 124 6.71 -2.00 19.78
C ALA A 124 6.65 -3.19 18.81
N MET A 125 6.09 -4.31 19.26
CA MET A 125 5.96 -5.52 18.44
C MET A 125 5.02 -5.32 17.25
N ALA A 126 3.89 -4.64 17.44
CA ALA A 126 2.97 -4.35 16.35
C ALA A 126 3.60 -3.42 15.29
N ALA A 127 4.36 -2.39 15.71
CA ALA A 127 5.10 -1.54 14.79
C ALA A 127 6.20 -2.31 14.05
N LEU A 128 6.95 -3.18 14.74
CA LEU A 128 8.00 -4.01 14.15
C LEU A 128 7.43 -4.98 13.12
N SER A 129 6.30 -5.64 13.43
CA SER A 129 5.62 -6.53 12.49
C SER A 129 5.20 -5.79 11.22
N GLN A 130 4.65 -4.58 11.33
CA GLN A 130 4.31 -3.78 10.14
C GLN A 130 5.56 -3.38 9.34
N MET A 131 6.69 -3.11 10.00
CA MET A 131 7.94 -2.80 9.28
C MET A 131 8.48 -4.02 8.55
N ALA A 132 8.44 -5.21 9.17
CA ALA A 132 8.83 -6.47 8.53
C ALA A 132 7.97 -6.75 7.29
N GLU A 133 6.65 -6.68 7.39
CA GLU A 133 5.73 -6.84 6.25
C GLU A 133 6.04 -5.85 5.13
N ARG A 134 6.29 -4.58 5.45
CA ARG A 134 6.63 -3.56 4.45
C ARG A 134 7.97 -3.84 3.77
N LEU A 135 8.93 -4.34 4.51
CA LEU A 135 10.23 -4.72 3.96
C LEU A 135 10.09 -5.89 2.98
N GLU A 136 9.32 -6.92 3.34
CA GLU A 136 9.01 -8.05 2.45
C GLU A 136 8.33 -7.58 1.16
N LEU A 137 7.32 -6.72 1.26
CA LEU A 137 6.65 -6.14 0.10
C LEU A 137 7.60 -5.29 -0.76
N ALA A 138 8.52 -4.55 -0.13
CA ALA A 138 9.51 -3.75 -0.85
C ALA A 138 10.51 -4.64 -1.60
N PHE A 139 10.96 -5.75 -1.01
CA PHE A 139 11.81 -6.74 -1.71
C PHE A 139 11.07 -7.37 -2.90
N GLN A 140 9.80 -7.73 -2.72
CA GLN A 140 8.99 -8.28 -3.79
C GLN A 140 8.82 -7.27 -4.93
N GLN A 141 8.53 -6.00 -4.62
CA GLN A 141 8.41 -4.94 -5.62
C GLN A 141 9.73 -4.66 -6.33
N CYS A 142 10.85 -4.69 -5.61
CA CYS A 142 12.18 -4.56 -6.18
C CYS A 142 12.46 -5.69 -7.18
N PHE A 143 12.19 -6.93 -6.79
CA PHE A 143 12.32 -8.09 -7.68
C PHE A 143 11.42 -7.94 -8.92
N GLU A 144 10.14 -7.64 -8.75
CA GLU A 144 9.20 -7.46 -9.87
C GLU A 144 9.68 -6.38 -10.85
N THR A 145 10.15 -5.24 -10.33
CA THR A 145 10.60 -4.14 -11.20
C THR A 145 11.91 -4.41 -11.92
N THR A 146 12.76 -5.23 -11.34
CA THR A 146 14.11 -5.54 -11.86
C THR A 146 14.08 -6.75 -12.79
N ALA A 147 13.35 -7.81 -12.43
CA ALA A 147 13.41 -9.10 -13.09
C ALA A 147 12.25 -9.35 -14.07
N LEU A 148 11.10 -8.70 -13.88
CA LEU A 148 9.91 -9.02 -14.66
C LEU A 148 9.60 -8.02 -15.76
N SER A 149 9.08 -8.52 -16.87
CA SER A 149 8.54 -7.69 -17.95
C SER A 149 7.34 -6.86 -17.48
N VAL A 150 7.06 -5.74 -18.16
CA VAL A 150 5.87 -4.91 -17.84
C VAL A 150 4.58 -5.73 -17.94
N ARG A 151 4.50 -6.66 -18.90
CA ARG A 151 3.37 -7.56 -19.05
C ARG A 151 3.19 -8.48 -17.84
N ALA A 152 4.26 -9.07 -17.35
CA ALA A 152 4.25 -9.91 -16.16
C ALA A 152 3.81 -9.13 -14.92
N ARG A 153 4.33 -7.90 -14.73
CA ARG A 153 3.92 -7.02 -13.63
C ARG A 153 2.45 -6.64 -13.69
N ILE A 154 1.90 -6.40 -14.90
CA ILE A 154 0.46 -6.17 -15.07
C ILE A 154 -0.32 -7.43 -14.69
N ALA A 155 0.08 -8.61 -15.17
CA ALA A 155 -0.57 -9.87 -14.84
C ALA A 155 -0.59 -10.12 -13.32
N ASN A 156 0.54 -9.93 -12.64
CA ASN A 156 0.64 -10.01 -11.18
C ASN A 156 -0.31 -9.04 -10.48
N SER A 157 -0.35 -7.78 -10.92
CA SER A 157 -1.23 -6.77 -10.33
C SER A 157 -2.71 -7.10 -10.51
N LEU A 158 -3.09 -7.62 -11.68
CA LEU A 158 -4.47 -8.05 -11.95
C LEU A 158 -4.85 -9.26 -11.09
N LEU A 159 -3.97 -10.27 -10.98
CA LEU A 159 -4.22 -11.45 -10.15
C LEU A 159 -4.39 -11.10 -8.67
N ARG A 160 -3.54 -10.20 -8.13
CA ARG A 160 -3.67 -9.72 -6.74
C ARG A 160 -4.96 -8.93 -6.48
N SER A 161 -5.51 -8.31 -7.50
CA SER A 161 -6.75 -7.51 -7.39
C SER A 161 -8.01 -8.31 -7.71
N ALA A 162 -7.86 -9.50 -8.29
CA ALA A 162 -8.99 -10.33 -8.68
C ALA A 162 -9.64 -11.02 -7.48
N ARG A 163 -10.96 -11.00 -7.44
CA ARG A 163 -11.78 -11.74 -6.48
C ARG A 163 -12.60 -12.78 -7.19
N LEU A 164 -12.88 -13.89 -6.54
CA LEU A 164 -13.75 -14.92 -7.08
C LEU A 164 -15.21 -14.55 -6.76
N GLU A 165 -15.98 -14.19 -7.80
CA GLU A 165 -17.41 -13.88 -7.71
C GLU A 165 -18.15 -14.78 -8.71
N ASP A 166 -19.13 -15.54 -8.24
CA ASP A 166 -19.96 -16.46 -9.06
C ASP A 166 -19.14 -17.37 -10.01
N GLY A 167 -18.02 -17.91 -9.51
CA GLY A 167 -17.14 -18.79 -10.29
C GLY A 167 -16.25 -18.08 -11.32
N ARG A 168 -16.20 -16.73 -11.31
CA ARG A 168 -15.38 -15.92 -12.20
C ARG A 168 -14.43 -15.03 -11.40
N TYR A 169 -13.24 -14.83 -11.92
CA TYR A 169 -12.30 -13.85 -11.34
C TYR A 169 -12.64 -12.46 -11.86
N VAL A 170 -13.05 -11.57 -10.95
CA VAL A 170 -13.51 -10.21 -11.23
C VAL A 170 -12.59 -9.22 -10.54
N ILE A 171 -12.27 -8.12 -11.21
CA ILE A 171 -11.54 -6.98 -10.67
C ILE A 171 -12.51 -5.81 -10.60
N ASP A 172 -12.85 -5.42 -9.36
CA ASP A 172 -13.75 -4.31 -9.06
C ASP A 172 -13.31 -3.65 -7.74
N PRO A 173 -13.02 -2.33 -7.70
CA PRO A 173 -12.99 -1.41 -8.83
C PRO A 173 -11.78 -1.63 -9.75
N VAL A 174 -11.96 -1.35 -11.02
CA VAL A 174 -10.86 -1.38 -12.00
C VAL A 174 -9.93 -0.19 -11.75
N PRO A 175 -8.62 -0.41 -11.49
CA PRO A 175 -7.67 0.68 -11.37
C PRO A 175 -7.57 1.44 -12.70
N THR A 176 -7.40 2.75 -12.66
CA THR A 176 -7.12 3.51 -13.88
C THR A 176 -5.78 3.05 -14.47
N HIS A 177 -5.60 3.24 -15.78
CA HIS A 177 -4.31 2.90 -16.42
C HIS A 177 -3.15 3.72 -15.81
N ALA A 178 -3.41 4.94 -15.35
CA ALA A 178 -2.44 5.76 -14.66
C ALA A 178 -2.09 5.18 -13.28
N ASP A 179 -3.10 4.79 -12.49
CA ASP A 179 -2.86 4.14 -11.18
C ASP A 179 -2.10 2.83 -11.33
N LEU A 180 -2.47 2.02 -12.32
CA LEU A 180 -1.77 0.77 -12.57
C LEU A 180 -0.32 1.01 -12.98
N ALA A 181 -0.08 2.00 -13.86
CA ALA A 181 1.26 2.38 -14.29
C ALA A 181 2.13 2.84 -13.09
N LEU A 182 1.54 3.68 -12.22
CA LEU A 182 2.20 4.16 -11.00
C LEU A 182 2.58 3.01 -10.06
N ARG A 183 1.70 2.00 -9.89
CA ARG A 183 1.93 0.83 -9.03
C ARG A 183 3.02 -0.10 -9.54
N ILE A 184 3.08 -0.31 -10.86
CA ILE A 184 4.03 -1.25 -11.47
C ILE A 184 5.32 -0.56 -11.97
N GLY A 185 5.49 0.75 -11.74
CA GLY A 185 6.65 1.51 -12.20
C GLY A 185 6.79 1.53 -13.72
N SER A 186 5.69 1.88 -14.45
CA SER A 186 5.68 1.93 -15.92
C SER A 186 4.97 3.18 -16.44
N LYS A 187 4.94 3.37 -17.75
CA LYS A 187 4.21 4.48 -18.41
C LYS A 187 2.77 4.07 -18.70
N ARG A 188 1.82 5.01 -18.57
CA ARG A 188 0.40 4.81 -18.84
C ARG A 188 0.14 4.23 -20.23
N GLU A 189 0.88 4.70 -21.24
CA GLU A 189 0.75 4.27 -22.63
C GLU A 189 1.13 2.79 -22.81
N VAL A 190 2.18 2.36 -22.10
CA VAL A 190 2.63 0.95 -22.11
C VAL A 190 1.58 0.06 -21.48
N VAL A 191 1.05 0.46 -20.31
CA VAL A 191 -0.05 -0.25 -19.62
C VAL A 191 -1.29 -0.34 -20.51
N SER A 192 -1.67 0.76 -21.16
CA SER A 192 -2.84 0.81 -22.05
C SER A 192 -2.71 -0.19 -23.20
N ARG A 193 -1.52 -0.26 -23.83
CA ARG A 193 -1.23 -1.17 -24.94
C ARG A 193 -1.23 -2.63 -24.49
N GLU A 194 -0.61 -2.95 -23.36
CA GLU A 194 -0.55 -4.32 -22.86
C GLU A 194 -1.94 -4.84 -22.41
N LEU A 195 -2.75 -4.00 -21.76
CA LEU A 195 -4.12 -4.34 -21.41
C LEU A 195 -5.02 -4.53 -22.65
N ALA A 196 -4.82 -3.73 -23.71
CA ALA A 196 -5.52 -3.92 -24.98
C ALA A 196 -5.15 -5.28 -25.59
N ARG A 197 -3.86 -5.61 -25.62
CA ARG A 197 -3.37 -6.90 -26.13
C ARG A 197 -3.90 -8.09 -25.33
N MET A 198 -3.95 -7.99 -23.98
CA MET A 198 -4.55 -9.06 -23.16
C MET A 198 -6.04 -9.26 -23.47
N HIS A 199 -6.76 -8.17 -23.75
CA HIS A 199 -8.16 -8.24 -24.16
C HIS A 199 -8.33 -8.87 -25.54
N GLU A 200 -7.56 -8.47 -26.55
CA GLU A 200 -7.54 -9.05 -27.90
C GLU A 200 -7.23 -10.56 -27.89
N LEU A 201 -6.32 -11.00 -27.01
CA LEU A 201 -5.99 -12.40 -26.80
C LEU A 201 -7.05 -13.17 -26.00
N GLY A 202 -8.12 -12.50 -25.56
CA GLY A 202 -9.19 -13.11 -24.78
C GLY A 202 -8.76 -13.56 -23.37
N ILE A 203 -7.67 -13.02 -22.82
CA ILE A 203 -7.20 -13.34 -21.46
C ILE A 203 -8.06 -12.62 -20.43
N ILE A 204 -8.45 -11.37 -20.75
CA ILE A 204 -9.36 -10.54 -19.94
C ILE A 204 -10.49 -10.01 -20.80
N ALA A 205 -11.67 -9.80 -20.19
CA ALA A 205 -12.79 -9.09 -20.80
C ALA A 205 -13.04 -7.78 -20.06
N ARG A 206 -13.25 -6.69 -20.81
CA ARG A 206 -13.57 -5.37 -20.25
C ARG A 206 -15.09 -5.22 -20.20
N CYS A 207 -15.67 -5.41 -19.02
CA CYS A 207 -17.09 -5.24 -18.76
C CYS A 207 -17.27 -4.04 -17.81
N ARG A 208 -17.17 -2.80 -18.33
CA ARG A 208 -17.26 -1.60 -17.48
C ARG A 208 -18.44 -1.64 -16.52
N PRO A 209 -18.22 -1.37 -15.20
CA PRO A 209 -17.00 -0.86 -14.56
C PRO A 209 -15.97 -1.94 -14.16
N ARG A 210 -16.08 -3.18 -14.62
CA ARG A 210 -15.33 -4.35 -14.18
C ARG A 210 -14.38 -4.89 -15.26
N ILE A 211 -13.35 -5.62 -14.81
CA ILE A 211 -12.57 -6.51 -15.67
C ILE A 211 -12.83 -7.94 -15.20
N ILE A 212 -13.12 -8.82 -16.15
CA ILE A 212 -13.27 -10.26 -15.90
C ILE A 212 -12.03 -10.96 -16.45
N VAL A 213 -11.40 -11.78 -15.64
CA VAL A 213 -10.31 -12.65 -16.08
C VAL A 213 -10.94 -13.89 -16.71
N THR A 214 -10.93 -13.96 -18.03
CA THR A 214 -11.57 -15.05 -18.81
C THR A 214 -10.72 -16.30 -18.87
N GLN A 215 -9.40 -16.16 -18.82
CA GLN A 215 -8.44 -17.26 -18.87
C GLN A 215 -7.41 -17.16 -17.73
N PRO A 216 -7.78 -17.56 -16.48
CA PRO A 216 -6.91 -17.41 -15.32
C PRO A 216 -5.56 -18.11 -15.46
N SER A 217 -5.54 -19.32 -16.01
CA SER A 217 -4.29 -20.08 -16.21
C SER A 217 -3.34 -19.40 -17.19
N ARG A 218 -3.86 -18.77 -18.26
CA ARG A 218 -3.03 -18.01 -19.19
C ARG A 218 -2.52 -16.69 -18.56
N LEU A 219 -3.36 -16.05 -17.73
CA LEU A 219 -2.92 -14.85 -17.01
C LEU A 219 -1.81 -15.23 -16.01
N ALA A 220 -1.95 -16.33 -15.28
CA ALA A 220 -0.94 -16.84 -14.37
C ALA A 220 0.36 -17.21 -15.10
N ALA A 221 0.29 -17.83 -16.28
CA ALA A 221 1.47 -18.14 -17.09
C ALA A 221 2.25 -16.89 -17.56
N LEU A 222 1.62 -15.71 -17.58
CA LEU A 222 2.30 -14.45 -17.90
C LEU A 222 3.11 -13.89 -16.74
N THR A 223 2.93 -14.38 -15.52
CA THR A 223 3.58 -13.81 -14.32
C THR A 223 5.06 -14.12 -14.23
N GLU A 224 5.56 -15.10 -14.97
CA GLU A 224 6.97 -15.55 -14.96
C GLU A 224 7.46 -16.01 -13.57
N PHE A 225 6.53 -16.24 -12.62
CA PHE A 225 6.85 -16.83 -11.32
C PHE A 225 6.72 -18.35 -11.38
N PRO A 226 7.59 -19.09 -10.65
CA PRO A 226 7.37 -20.52 -10.43
C PRO A 226 6.02 -20.77 -9.75
N GLU A 227 5.37 -21.91 -10.11
CA GLU A 227 4.13 -22.31 -9.47
C GLU A 227 4.31 -22.40 -7.96
N GLY A 228 3.42 -21.73 -7.19
CA GLY A 228 3.45 -21.69 -5.73
C GLY A 228 4.09 -20.43 -5.11
N MET A 229 4.66 -19.52 -5.90
CA MET A 229 5.30 -18.29 -5.40
C MET A 229 4.40 -17.04 -5.54
N ILE A 230 3.17 -17.20 -6.02
CA ILE A 230 2.17 -16.12 -6.06
C ILE A 230 1.45 -16.15 -4.71
N PRO A 231 1.49 -15.06 -3.92
CA PRO A 231 0.84 -14.99 -2.61
C PRO A 231 -0.68 -15.04 -2.71
#